data_e1fcb54f160bfbe74c630887d365f1be
#
_entry.id   e1fcb54f160bfbe74c630887d365f1be
#
_cell.length_a   1.000
_cell.length_b   1.000
_cell.length_c   1.000
_cell.angle_alpha   90.00
_cell.angle_beta   90.00
_cell.angle_gamma   90.00
#
_symmetry.space_group_name_H-M   'P 1'
#
loop_
_entity.id
_entity.type
_entity.pdbx_description
1 polymer ?
#
loop_
_entity_poly.entity_id
_entity_poly.type
_entity_poly.pdbx_seq_one_letter_code
_entity_poly.pdbx_strand_id
1 'polypeptide(L)'
;MQTTKKMPSLIFILVGAVLAGYLGYLINGAWTEGIAFNEFMDRFNEVCAVPFANYYNSNTVKAVAIALGIYAMAIVMYYTSQRNYMPGKEFGTARFENPKQVNKILADKDENFNRILSQNVKMSLDFRRLKLNGNILICGGSGAGKTFYEVKPNLMQMPHNCSFICTDPKGEILRSCGQMLKNNGYNLKVINLLEMDKSDCYNPFSYIREETDVVKLITNLISNTTPKGATPSDPFWEKAEGLFLQAIFYYVWLEVQPAKRNFETVLKLLGEAEVTEQGKASKLDVRMKFLEESSPLGANHPAVKQYNKCMRGAGDTVRSIIISANSRLAFLENKQVLRLLSKDELNLSDIGIGVNGDGETKTALFCVIPDSDKSYNFIIGMLYTQIFQELYYQADFNCGGRLPIHVTFMLDEFANVALPDDFCSLLSTMRSREISSIIIIQNFAQLKAPFKDTWETIPGNCDTLIYLGRNEQSTHKYVSELLGKGTIDKKSSGETKGRQGSSSRNYDVLGHL
;
A
#
# COMPACT_ATOMS: atom_id res chain seq x y z
N MET A 1 18.59 -18.61 -13.43
CA MET A 1 19.82 -19.21 -14.00
C MET A 1 19.72 -19.14 -15.52
N GLN A 2 20.30 -18.12 -16.13
CA GLN A 2 20.39 -18.05 -17.59
C GLN A 2 21.29 -19.21 -18.05
N THR A 3 20.73 -20.15 -18.79
CA THR A 3 21.53 -21.11 -19.52
C THR A 3 22.25 -20.33 -20.62
N THR A 4 23.49 -19.95 -20.33
CA THR A 4 24.40 -19.42 -21.34
C THR A 4 24.45 -20.42 -22.48
N LYS A 5 24.07 -19.98 -23.70
CA LYS A 5 24.26 -20.73 -24.93
C LYS A 5 25.73 -21.18 -24.98
N LYS A 6 26.01 -22.48 -24.79
CA LYS A 6 27.35 -23.02 -25.05
C LYS A 6 27.55 -22.95 -26.54
N MET A 7 28.31 -21.96 -27.01
CA MET A 7 28.88 -22.00 -28.34
C MET A 7 29.71 -23.30 -28.46
N PRO A 8 29.57 -24.08 -29.55
CA PRO A 8 30.53 -25.12 -29.82
C PRO A 8 31.91 -24.46 -29.81
N SER A 9 32.86 -25.12 -29.17
CA SER A 9 34.19 -24.53 -29.06
C SER A 9 34.71 -24.19 -30.48
N LEU A 10 35.39 -23.06 -30.61
CA LEU A 10 35.97 -22.61 -31.88
C LEU A 10 36.73 -23.74 -32.59
N ILE A 11 37.31 -24.67 -31.82
CA ILE A 11 38.00 -25.87 -32.26
C ILE A 11 37.09 -26.78 -33.11
N PHE A 12 35.83 -27.04 -32.68
CA PHE A 12 34.89 -27.88 -33.45
C PHE A 12 34.48 -27.22 -34.77
N ILE A 13 34.34 -25.90 -34.79
CA ILE A 13 34.03 -25.14 -36.01
C ILE A 13 35.22 -25.22 -36.98
N LEU A 14 36.45 -25.06 -36.48
CA LEU A 14 37.66 -25.15 -37.30
C LEU A 14 37.90 -26.58 -37.83
N VAL A 15 37.74 -27.61 -36.99
CA VAL A 15 37.85 -29.01 -37.43
C VAL A 15 36.78 -29.32 -38.48
N GLY A 16 35.54 -28.87 -38.28
CA GLY A 16 34.48 -29.04 -39.27
C GLY A 16 34.77 -28.31 -40.60
N ALA A 17 35.37 -27.12 -40.56
CA ALA A 17 35.78 -26.39 -41.74
C ALA A 17 36.90 -27.13 -42.53
N VAL A 18 37.88 -27.68 -41.82
CA VAL A 18 38.94 -28.50 -42.44
C VAL A 18 38.34 -29.73 -43.10
N LEU A 19 37.44 -30.45 -42.42
CA LEU A 19 36.75 -31.61 -42.97
C LEU A 19 35.88 -31.25 -44.19
N ALA A 20 35.14 -30.15 -44.13
CA ALA A 20 34.33 -29.67 -45.25
C ALA A 20 35.19 -29.28 -46.48
N GLY A 21 36.27 -28.56 -46.21
CA GLY A 21 37.23 -28.22 -47.28
C GLY A 21 37.89 -29.46 -47.92
N TYR A 22 38.28 -30.45 -47.09
CA TYR A 22 38.78 -31.72 -47.50
C TYR A 22 37.77 -32.54 -48.32
N LEU A 23 36.53 -32.57 -47.90
CA LEU A 23 35.45 -33.19 -48.67
C LEU A 23 35.29 -32.52 -50.06
N GLY A 24 35.33 -31.19 -50.11
CA GLY A 24 35.29 -30.42 -51.35
C GLY A 24 36.48 -30.79 -52.30
N TYR A 25 37.63 -31.04 -51.71
CA TYR A 25 38.81 -31.53 -52.46
C TYR A 25 38.59 -32.93 -53.07
N LEU A 26 38.03 -33.87 -52.30
CA LEU A 26 37.72 -35.21 -52.78
C LEU A 26 36.63 -35.22 -53.85
N ILE A 27 35.57 -34.42 -53.65
CA ILE A 27 34.48 -34.24 -54.63
C ILE A 27 35.05 -33.72 -55.96
N ASN A 28 35.94 -32.73 -55.89
CA ASN A 28 36.58 -32.19 -57.07
C ASN A 28 37.47 -33.25 -57.82
N GLY A 29 38.07 -34.17 -57.07
CA GLY A 29 38.84 -35.30 -57.64
C GLY A 29 38.01 -36.28 -58.48
N ALA A 30 36.74 -36.44 -58.04
CA ALA A 30 35.81 -37.32 -58.76
C ALA A 30 35.02 -36.62 -59.88
N TRP A 31 34.97 -35.25 -59.87
CA TRP A 31 34.15 -34.48 -60.78
C TRP A 31 34.84 -34.20 -62.10
N THR A 32 34.14 -34.51 -63.22
CA THR A 32 34.49 -34.08 -64.58
C THR A 32 33.28 -33.47 -65.27
N GLU A 33 33.46 -32.47 -66.08
CA GLU A 33 32.39 -31.76 -66.76
C GLU A 33 31.55 -32.71 -67.63
N GLY A 34 30.20 -32.72 -67.43
CA GLY A 34 29.31 -33.60 -68.17
C GLY A 34 29.17 -35.03 -67.64
N ILE A 35 29.75 -35.37 -66.48
CA ILE A 35 29.64 -36.70 -65.85
C ILE A 35 28.22 -37.03 -65.42
N ALA A 36 27.74 -38.25 -65.74
CA ALA A 36 26.46 -38.76 -65.19
C ALA A 36 26.58 -39.07 -63.70
N PHE A 37 25.48 -38.90 -62.94
CA PHE A 37 25.44 -39.03 -61.47
C PHE A 37 25.98 -40.41 -60.99
N ASN A 38 25.62 -41.51 -61.70
CA ASN A 38 26.06 -42.85 -61.32
C ASN A 38 27.57 -42.99 -61.50
N GLU A 39 28.11 -42.49 -62.60
CA GLU A 39 29.54 -42.53 -62.89
C GLU A 39 30.35 -41.62 -61.95
N PHE A 40 29.77 -40.49 -61.56
CA PHE A 40 30.32 -39.65 -60.50
C PHE A 40 30.40 -40.40 -59.15
N MET A 41 29.36 -41.12 -58.75
CA MET A 41 29.35 -41.89 -57.49
C MET A 41 30.40 -43.00 -57.50
N ASP A 42 30.58 -43.69 -58.62
CA ASP A 42 31.62 -44.73 -58.76
C ASP A 42 33.04 -44.12 -58.65
N ARG A 43 33.31 -43.04 -59.32
CA ARG A 43 34.60 -42.32 -59.19
C ARG A 43 34.81 -41.72 -57.82
N PHE A 44 33.74 -41.21 -57.17
CA PHE A 44 33.83 -40.71 -55.80
C PHE A 44 34.22 -41.83 -54.84
N ASN A 45 33.70 -43.05 -55.02
CA ASN A 45 34.08 -44.21 -54.22
C ASN A 45 35.55 -44.58 -54.45
N GLU A 46 36.06 -44.52 -55.70
CA GLU A 46 37.44 -44.74 -55.97
C GLU A 46 38.37 -43.68 -55.32
N VAL A 47 38.01 -42.41 -55.40
CA VAL A 47 38.71 -41.30 -54.73
C VAL A 47 38.71 -41.47 -53.22
N CYS A 48 37.60 -41.90 -52.63
CA CYS A 48 37.48 -42.17 -51.20
C CYS A 48 38.28 -43.42 -50.77
N ALA A 49 38.52 -44.38 -51.65
CA ALA A 49 39.38 -45.55 -51.38
C ALA A 49 40.86 -45.17 -51.23
N VAL A 50 41.31 -44.10 -51.88
CA VAL A 50 42.73 -43.61 -51.83
C VAL A 50 42.71 -42.10 -51.47
N PRO A 51 42.26 -41.74 -50.31
CA PRO A 51 41.90 -40.36 -49.98
C PRO A 51 43.09 -39.37 -49.96
N PHE A 52 44.28 -39.85 -49.78
CA PHE A 52 45.49 -39.03 -49.70
C PHE A 52 46.26 -38.93 -51.05
N ALA A 53 45.69 -39.42 -52.17
CA ALA A 53 46.27 -39.21 -53.49
C ALA A 53 46.16 -37.75 -53.93
N ASN A 54 46.99 -37.36 -54.89
CA ASN A 54 46.91 -35.97 -55.36
C ASN A 54 45.81 -35.81 -56.42
N TYR A 55 44.74 -35.18 -56.06
CA TYR A 55 43.58 -34.82 -56.90
C TYR A 55 43.54 -33.34 -57.29
N TYR A 56 44.67 -32.62 -57.14
CA TYR A 56 44.72 -31.19 -57.41
C TYR A 56 44.59 -30.91 -58.92
N ASN A 57 43.64 -30.03 -59.26
CA ASN A 57 43.39 -29.53 -60.59
C ASN A 57 43.01 -28.03 -60.59
N SER A 58 42.78 -27.41 -61.76
CA SER A 58 42.44 -25.99 -61.88
C SER A 58 41.15 -25.56 -61.13
N ASN A 59 40.26 -26.51 -60.87
CA ASN A 59 39.00 -26.26 -60.22
C ASN A 59 39.03 -26.55 -58.72
N THR A 60 40.12 -27.09 -58.17
CA THR A 60 40.21 -27.47 -56.75
C THR A 60 39.93 -26.32 -55.81
N VAL A 61 40.47 -25.13 -56.05
CA VAL A 61 40.27 -23.96 -55.22
C VAL A 61 38.80 -23.55 -55.18
N LYS A 62 38.11 -23.61 -56.31
CA LYS A 62 36.70 -23.30 -56.46
C LYS A 62 35.83 -24.30 -55.69
N ALA A 63 36.14 -25.61 -55.83
CA ALA A 63 35.37 -26.65 -55.14
C ALA A 63 35.54 -26.59 -53.63
N VAL A 64 36.76 -26.36 -53.14
CA VAL A 64 36.99 -26.14 -51.70
C VAL A 64 36.24 -24.90 -51.17
N ALA A 65 36.31 -23.79 -51.95
CA ALA A 65 35.59 -22.55 -51.55
C ALA A 65 34.04 -22.74 -51.47
N ILE A 66 33.46 -23.49 -52.43
CA ILE A 66 32.06 -23.84 -52.44
C ILE A 66 31.69 -24.71 -51.21
N ALA A 67 32.52 -25.74 -50.94
CA ALA A 67 32.28 -26.62 -49.77
C ALA A 67 32.34 -25.84 -48.44
N LEU A 68 33.32 -24.95 -48.29
CA LEU A 68 33.43 -24.06 -47.13
C LEU A 68 32.25 -23.07 -47.06
N GLY A 69 31.76 -22.55 -48.18
CA GLY A 69 30.58 -21.70 -48.25
C GLY A 69 29.31 -22.43 -47.80
N ILE A 70 29.12 -23.67 -48.24
CA ILE A 70 28.01 -24.53 -47.82
C ILE A 70 28.10 -24.82 -46.30
N TYR A 71 29.30 -25.14 -45.81
CA TYR A 71 29.55 -25.36 -44.39
C TYR A 71 29.24 -24.11 -43.55
N ALA A 72 29.72 -22.93 -43.98
CA ALA A 72 29.42 -21.67 -43.31
C ALA A 72 27.92 -21.38 -43.29
N MET A 73 27.21 -21.62 -44.40
CA MET A 73 25.76 -21.48 -44.48
C MET A 73 25.04 -22.44 -43.55
N ALA A 74 25.50 -23.70 -43.47
CA ALA A 74 24.95 -24.68 -42.53
C ALA A 74 25.13 -24.26 -41.04
N ILE A 75 26.31 -23.69 -40.71
CA ILE A 75 26.56 -23.11 -39.39
C ILE A 75 25.60 -21.94 -39.12
N VAL A 76 25.46 -21.00 -40.05
CA VAL A 76 24.55 -19.86 -39.91
C VAL A 76 23.10 -20.36 -39.72
N MET A 77 22.63 -21.31 -40.53
CA MET A 77 21.32 -21.92 -40.38
C MET A 77 21.16 -22.62 -39.03
N TYR A 78 22.16 -23.34 -38.55
CA TYR A 78 22.13 -23.97 -37.22
C TYR A 78 21.98 -22.92 -36.10
N TYR A 79 22.73 -21.82 -36.15
CA TYR A 79 22.62 -20.77 -35.13
C TYR A 79 21.34 -19.97 -35.24
N THR A 80 20.84 -19.68 -36.43
CA THR A 80 19.60 -18.92 -36.61
C THR A 80 18.35 -19.74 -36.35
N SER A 81 18.40 -21.06 -36.56
CA SER A 81 17.30 -21.98 -36.28
C SER A 81 17.15 -22.35 -34.79
N GLN A 82 18.15 -22.04 -33.95
CA GLN A 82 18.08 -22.32 -32.52
C GLN A 82 17.04 -21.44 -31.87
N ARG A 83 15.88 -22.01 -31.59
CA ARG A 83 14.82 -21.38 -30.78
C ARG A 83 15.16 -21.54 -29.30
N ASN A 84 14.90 -20.49 -28.52
CA ASN A 84 14.97 -20.55 -27.05
C ASN A 84 13.76 -21.32 -26.54
N TYR A 85 13.86 -22.61 -26.43
CA TYR A 85 12.84 -23.43 -25.79
C TYR A 85 13.02 -23.33 -24.29
N MET A 86 11.91 -23.05 -23.57
CA MET A 86 11.81 -23.12 -22.11
C MET A 86 10.85 -24.26 -21.73
N PRO A 87 11.25 -25.54 -21.89
CA PRO A 87 10.34 -26.66 -21.66
C PRO A 87 9.81 -26.63 -20.23
N GLY A 88 8.47 -26.69 -20.08
CA GLY A 88 7.76 -26.58 -18.81
C GLY A 88 7.68 -25.17 -18.22
N LYS A 89 8.05 -24.13 -19.00
CA LYS A 89 8.01 -22.72 -18.59
C LYS A 89 7.50 -21.81 -19.70
N GLU A 90 6.91 -22.36 -20.74
CA GLU A 90 6.51 -21.66 -21.97
C GLU A 90 5.54 -20.51 -21.68
N PHE A 91 4.71 -20.65 -20.64
CA PHE A 91 3.66 -19.72 -20.30
C PHE A 91 3.79 -19.10 -18.91
N GLY A 92 4.78 -19.53 -18.13
CA GLY A 92 5.04 -19.01 -16.81
C GLY A 92 5.56 -20.06 -15.83
N THR A 93 6.01 -19.58 -14.69
CA THR A 93 6.63 -20.42 -13.63
C THR A 93 5.92 -20.29 -12.29
N ALA A 94 4.71 -19.71 -12.27
CA ALA A 94 3.94 -19.54 -11.05
C ALA A 94 3.61 -20.91 -10.43
N ARG A 95 3.79 -21.01 -9.12
CA ARG A 95 3.47 -22.21 -8.33
C ARG A 95 3.23 -21.84 -6.88
N PHE A 96 2.45 -22.63 -6.19
CA PHE A 96 2.35 -22.51 -4.73
C PHE A 96 3.63 -23.01 -4.07
N GLU A 97 4.15 -22.20 -3.14
CA GLU A 97 5.33 -22.58 -2.38
C GLU A 97 4.94 -23.32 -1.08
N ASN A 98 5.84 -24.17 -0.59
CA ASN A 98 5.61 -24.92 0.64
C ASN A 98 5.72 -23.97 1.85
N PRO A 99 4.71 -23.93 2.76
CA PRO A 99 4.73 -23.08 3.95
C PRO A 99 5.99 -23.21 4.81
N LYS A 100 6.58 -24.41 4.89
CA LYS A 100 7.84 -24.63 5.63
C LYS A 100 9.02 -23.89 4.99
N GLN A 101 9.05 -23.78 3.67
CA GLN A 101 10.10 -23.02 2.96
C GLN A 101 9.87 -21.52 3.11
N VAL A 102 8.61 -21.07 3.03
CA VAL A 102 8.23 -19.68 3.27
C VAL A 102 8.64 -19.25 4.68
N ASN A 103 8.35 -20.04 5.71
CA ASN A 103 8.72 -19.73 7.09
C ASN A 103 10.24 -19.69 7.34
N LYS A 104 11.06 -20.47 6.61
CA LYS A 104 12.52 -20.33 6.71
C LYS A 104 13.03 -18.95 6.33
N ILE A 105 12.30 -18.25 5.47
CA ILE A 105 12.64 -16.90 5.00
C ILE A 105 11.97 -15.84 5.86
N LEU A 106 10.66 -15.99 6.10
CA LEU A 106 9.84 -14.96 6.72
C LEU A 106 9.81 -15.02 8.24
N ALA A 107 9.76 -16.21 8.85
CA ALA A 107 9.56 -16.33 10.28
C ALA A 107 10.82 -15.98 11.10
N ASP A 108 10.59 -15.53 12.31
CA ASP A 108 11.61 -15.41 13.33
C ASP A 108 11.74 -16.70 14.15
N LYS A 109 12.91 -16.88 14.79
CA LYS A 109 13.16 -18.02 15.69
C LYS A 109 12.36 -17.89 16.99
N ASP A 110 12.18 -16.65 17.46
CA ASP A 110 11.30 -16.37 18.58
C ASP A 110 9.84 -16.36 18.06
N GLU A 111 9.05 -17.29 18.55
CA GLU A 111 7.65 -17.43 18.14
C GLU A 111 6.84 -16.18 18.46
N ASN A 112 7.15 -15.50 19.56
CA ASN A 112 6.47 -14.28 19.98
C ASN A 112 6.83 -13.05 19.14
N PHE A 113 7.92 -13.13 18.38
CA PHE A 113 8.36 -12.05 17.49
C PHE A 113 7.89 -12.24 16.05
N ASN A 114 6.74 -12.91 15.90
CA ASN A 114 6.13 -13.19 14.62
C ASN A 114 4.69 -12.67 14.54
N ARG A 115 4.33 -12.19 13.37
CA ARG A 115 2.95 -11.94 12.96
C ARG A 115 2.39 -13.20 12.30
N ILE A 116 1.17 -13.56 12.64
CA ILE A 116 0.45 -14.70 12.05
C ILE A 116 -0.16 -14.23 10.74
N LEU A 117 0.20 -14.86 9.61
CA LEU A 117 -0.38 -14.61 8.29
C LEU A 117 -1.38 -15.70 7.90
N SER A 118 -1.23 -16.89 8.46
CA SER A 118 -2.16 -18.02 8.33
C SER A 118 -1.82 -19.06 9.38
N GLN A 119 -2.61 -20.14 9.47
CA GLN A 119 -2.32 -21.25 10.37
C GLN A 119 -0.89 -21.78 10.23
N ASN A 120 -0.31 -21.74 9.04
CA ASN A 120 0.98 -22.36 8.72
C ASN A 120 2.07 -21.37 8.30
N VAL A 121 1.77 -20.07 8.22
CA VAL A 121 2.73 -19.04 7.76
C VAL A 121 2.80 -17.92 8.78
N LYS A 122 4.03 -17.61 9.18
CA LYS A 122 4.36 -16.53 10.11
C LYS A 122 5.35 -15.55 9.45
N MET A 123 5.35 -14.31 9.90
CA MET A 123 6.27 -13.28 9.42
C MET A 123 6.89 -12.54 10.61
N SER A 124 8.21 -12.48 10.64
CA SER A 124 8.97 -11.73 11.65
C SER A 124 8.57 -10.25 11.68
N LEU A 125 8.58 -9.66 12.86
CA LEU A 125 8.44 -8.21 13.04
C LEU A 125 9.74 -7.44 12.74
N ASP A 126 10.86 -8.13 12.51
CA ASP A 126 12.07 -7.51 11.99
C ASP A 126 11.96 -7.27 10.48
N PHE A 127 11.19 -6.25 10.11
CA PHE A 127 10.98 -5.86 8.72
C PHE A 127 12.26 -5.40 8.01
N ARG A 128 13.33 -5.06 8.75
CA ARG A 128 14.63 -4.72 8.17
C ARG A 128 15.34 -5.95 7.65
N ARG A 129 15.39 -7.00 8.46
CA ARG A 129 15.94 -8.30 8.08
C ARG A 129 15.22 -8.84 6.85
N LEU A 130 13.91 -8.73 6.85
CA LEU A 130 13.07 -9.18 5.74
C LEU A 130 13.14 -8.27 4.51
N LYS A 131 13.55 -7.01 4.67
CA LYS A 131 13.48 -5.94 3.64
C LYS A 131 12.05 -5.67 3.16
N LEU A 132 11.05 -6.01 3.96
CA LEU A 132 9.62 -5.77 3.74
C LEU A 132 9.17 -4.53 4.52
N ASN A 133 8.02 -3.98 4.17
CA ASN A 133 7.47 -2.79 4.83
C ASN A 133 6.51 -3.10 6.00
N GLY A 134 6.20 -4.35 6.26
CA GLY A 134 5.28 -4.73 7.33
C GLY A 134 3.82 -4.37 7.11
N ASN A 135 3.47 -3.68 6.01
CA ASN A 135 2.09 -3.40 5.64
C ASN A 135 1.44 -4.65 5.05
N ILE A 136 0.20 -4.90 5.48
CA ILE A 136 -0.57 -6.07 5.03
C ILE A 136 -1.91 -5.61 4.50
N LEU A 137 -2.29 -6.08 3.34
CA LEU A 137 -3.64 -5.93 2.80
C LEU A 137 -4.39 -7.26 2.94
N ILE A 138 -5.48 -7.24 3.68
CA ILE A 138 -6.34 -8.41 3.87
C ILE A 138 -7.64 -8.18 3.11
N CYS A 139 -7.94 -9.04 2.15
CA CYS A 139 -9.14 -8.96 1.34
C CYS A 139 -9.99 -10.23 1.54
N GLY A 140 -11.23 -10.04 2.00
CA GLY A 140 -12.15 -11.15 2.21
C GLY A 140 -13.58 -10.70 2.44
N GLY A 141 -14.55 -11.46 1.96
CA GLY A 141 -15.97 -11.15 2.07
C GLY A 141 -16.47 -11.02 3.51
N SER A 142 -17.71 -10.58 3.67
CA SER A 142 -18.40 -10.65 4.95
C SER A 142 -18.50 -12.12 5.37
N GLY A 143 -18.20 -12.42 6.64
CA GLY A 143 -18.17 -13.80 7.15
C GLY A 143 -16.94 -14.62 6.77
N ALA A 144 -15.97 -14.08 6.01
CA ALA A 144 -14.72 -14.80 5.69
C ALA A 144 -13.77 -14.98 6.90
N GLY A 145 -14.14 -14.49 8.07
CA GLY A 145 -13.37 -14.67 9.29
C GLY A 145 -12.17 -13.72 9.45
N LYS A 146 -12.12 -12.59 8.73
CA LYS A 146 -11.02 -11.62 8.78
C LYS A 146 -10.63 -11.25 10.22
N THR A 147 -11.59 -10.79 11.01
CA THR A 147 -11.35 -10.42 12.42
C THR A 147 -10.96 -11.63 13.27
N PHE A 148 -11.57 -12.80 13.03
CA PHE A 148 -11.35 -14.00 13.82
C PHE A 148 -9.99 -14.68 13.51
N TYR A 149 -9.58 -14.76 12.24
CA TYR A 149 -8.34 -15.46 11.85
C TYR A 149 -7.12 -14.55 11.77
N GLU A 150 -7.32 -13.24 11.55
CA GLU A 150 -6.20 -12.32 11.33
C GLU A 150 -6.04 -11.31 12.49
N VAL A 151 -7.11 -10.63 12.91
CA VAL A 151 -6.99 -9.56 13.92
C VAL A 151 -6.80 -10.15 15.31
N LYS A 152 -7.76 -10.96 15.79
CA LYS A 152 -7.74 -11.48 17.17
C LYS A 152 -6.50 -12.33 17.47
N PRO A 153 -6.07 -13.30 16.61
CA PRO A 153 -4.87 -14.08 16.89
C PRO A 153 -3.60 -13.23 16.94
N ASN A 154 -3.49 -12.23 16.07
CA ASN A 154 -2.36 -11.32 16.09
C ASN A 154 -2.32 -10.44 17.34
N LEU A 155 -3.48 -9.95 17.81
CA LEU A 155 -3.56 -9.22 19.08
C LEU A 155 -3.25 -10.10 20.29
N MET A 156 -3.70 -11.36 20.28
CA MET A 156 -3.46 -12.32 21.38
C MET A 156 -2.00 -12.77 21.47
N GLN A 157 -1.32 -12.90 20.34
CA GLN A 157 0.08 -13.30 20.25
C GLN A 157 1.02 -12.09 20.16
N MET A 158 0.47 -10.87 20.01
CA MET A 158 1.30 -9.71 19.77
C MET A 158 2.47 -9.68 20.71
N PRO A 159 3.66 -9.63 20.15
CA PRO A 159 4.85 -9.57 20.95
C PRO A 159 4.80 -8.30 21.78
N HIS A 160 5.36 -8.39 22.97
CA HIS A 160 5.48 -7.28 23.90
C HIS A 160 6.25 -6.07 23.34
N ASN A 161 6.49 -6.00 22.04
CA ASN A 161 7.30 -5.00 21.35
C ASN A 161 6.53 -4.11 20.38
N CYS A 162 5.20 -4.16 20.37
CA CYS A 162 4.39 -3.42 19.42
C CYS A 162 3.21 -2.74 20.12
N SER A 163 3.09 -1.43 19.96
CA SER A 163 1.85 -0.70 20.23
C SER A 163 0.90 -0.83 19.04
N PHE A 164 -0.39 -0.70 19.27
CA PHE A 164 -1.33 -0.74 18.16
C PHE A 164 -2.54 0.18 18.35
N ILE A 165 -3.08 0.59 17.20
CA ILE A 165 -4.31 1.32 17.07
C ILE A 165 -5.28 0.42 16.32
N CYS A 166 -6.39 0.04 16.95
CA CYS A 166 -7.34 -0.90 16.39
C CYS A 166 -8.69 -0.23 16.12
N THR A 167 -9.15 -0.26 14.87
CA THR A 167 -10.53 0.07 14.54
C THR A 167 -11.41 -1.12 14.92
N ASP A 168 -12.41 -0.92 15.76
CA ASP A 168 -13.31 -1.96 16.25
C ASP A 168 -14.78 -1.57 16.03
N PRO A 169 -15.39 -1.91 14.87
CA PRO A 169 -16.73 -1.44 14.51
C PRO A 169 -17.84 -1.79 15.47
N LYS A 170 -17.67 -2.83 16.29
CA LYS A 170 -18.70 -3.35 17.22
C LYS A 170 -18.24 -3.42 18.67
N GLY A 171 -17.02 -3.00 18.97
CA GLY A 171 -16.41 -3.22 20.28
C GLY A 171 -16.15 -4.70 20.60
N GLU A 172 -16.19 -5.57 19.59
CA GLU A 172 -16.00 -7.02 19.76
C GLU A 172 -14.54 -7.37 20.03
N ILE A 173 -13.62 -6.68 19.38
CA ILE A 173 -12.19 -6.90 19.54
C ILE A 173 -11.77 -6.47 20.95
N LEU A 174 -12.19 -5.28 21.37
CA LEU A 174 -11.95 -4.77 22.72
C LEU A 174 -12.48 -5.74 23.79
N ARG A 175 -13.73 -6.20 23.67
CA ARG A 175 -14.32 -7.16 24.61
C ARG A 175 -13.57 -8.49 24.66
N SER A 176 -13.06 -8.95 23.52
CA SER A 176 -12.34 -10.24 23.44
C SER A 176 -10.89 -10.16 23.94
N CYS A 177 -10.18 -9.07 23.65
CA CYS A 177 -8.74 -8.98 23.84
C CYS A 177 -8.32 -7.96 24.91
N GLY A 178 -9.16 -6.97 25.25
CA GLY A 178 -8.76 -5.84 26.07
C GLY A 178 -8.26 -6.23 27.47
N GLN A 179 -8.95 -7.13 28.16
CA GLN A 179 -8.53 -7.56 29.49
C GLN A 179 -7.20 -8.33 29.47
N MET A 180 -6.99 -9.16 28.44
CA MET A 180 -5.73 -9.89 28.25
C MET A 180 -4.57 -8.93 28.03
N LEU A 181 -4.77 -7.91 27.17
CA LEU A 181 -3.74 -6.90 26.91
C LEU A 181 -3.38 -6.10 28.17
N LYS A 182 -4.38 -5.72 28.94
CA LYS A 182 -4.17 -5.06 30.24
C LYS A 182 -3.36 -5.94 31.20
N ASN A 183 -3.67 -7.24 31.26
CA ASN A 183 -2.93 -8.20 32.09
C ASN A 183 -1.47 -8.38 31.60
N ASN A 184 -1.21 -8.16 30.31
CA ASN A 184 0.12 -8.20 29.69
C ASN A 184 0.86 -6.85 29.77
N GLY A 185 0.40 -5.92 30.60
CA GLY A 185 1.08 -4.66 30.85
C GLY A 185 0.87 -3.56 29.81
N TYR A 186 -0.10 -3.72 28.89
CA TYR A 186 -0.43 -2.65 27.95
C TYR A 186 -1.14 -1.49 28.65
N ASN A 187 -0.77 -0.28 28.27
CA ASN A 187 -1.56 0.92 28.54
C ASN A 187 -2.79 0.90 27.61
N LEU A 188 -3.95 0.55 28.16
CA LEU A 188 -5.18 0.41 27.38
C LEU A 188 -5.90 1.75 27.29
N LYS A 189 -6.16 2.22 26.08
CA LYS A 189 -6.92 3.43 25.76
C LYS A 189 -8.09 3.11 24.84
N VAL A 190 -9.22 3.77 25.05
CA VAL A 190 -10.45 3.48 24.32
C VAL A 190 -11.15 4.75 23.91
N ILE A 191 -11.32 5.00 22.63
CA ILE A 191 -12.30 5.95 22.10
C ILE A 191 -13.54 5.18 21.68
N ASN A 192 -14.65 5.41 22.36
CA ASN A 192 -15.88 4.67 22.14
C ASN A 192 -17.01 5.62 21.71
N LEU A 193 -17.31 5.61 20.41
CA LEU A 193 -18.42 6.39 19.84
C LEU A 193 -19.77 5.67 19.94
N LEU A 194 -19.77 4.39 20.30
CA LEU A 194 -20.99 3.62 20.54
C LEU A 194 -21.57 3.92 21.94
N GLU A 195 -20.69 3.97 22.94
CA GLU A 195 -21.02 4.28 24.34
C GLU A 195 -20.06 5.36 24.85
N MET A 196 -20.33 6.62 24.44
CA MET A 196 -19.40 7.73 24.69
C MET A 196 -19.10 7.96 26.18
N ASP A 197 -20.03 7.60 27.07
CA ASP A 197 -19.84 7.72 28.54
C ASP A 197 -18.73 6.77 29.06
N LYS A 198 -18.42 5.71 28.34
CA LYS A 198 -17.35 4.75 28.68
C LYS A 198 -16.05 5.02 27.90
N SER A 199 -15.97 6.14 27.19
CA SER A 199 -14.81 6.53 26.42
C SER A 199 -13.81 7.31 27.26
N ASP A 200 -12.50 7.10 26.99
CA ASP A 200 -11.48 8.08 27.33
C ASP A 200 -11.73 9.37 26.55
N CYS A 201 -11.29 10.50 27.12
CA CYS A 201 -11.41 11.80 26.49
C CYS A 201 -10.23 12.08 25.56
N TYR A 202 -10.52 12.77 24.46
CA TYR A 202 -9.56 13.21 23.47
C TYR A 202 -9.74 14.69 23.17
N ASN A 203 -8.71 15.48 23.40
CA ASN A 203 -8.76 16.92 23.12
C ASN A 203 -7.79 17.29 21.99
N PRO A 204 -8.29 17.62 20.79
CA PRO A 204 -7.42 17.99 19.66
C PRO A 204 -6.51 19.18 19.92
N PHE A 205 -6.90 20.11 20.81
CA PHE A 205 -6.06 21.26 21.15
C PHE A 205 -4.77 20.88 21.89
N SER A 206 -4.71 19.72 22.52
CA SER A 206 -3.51 19.23 23.22
C SER A 206 -2.36 18.92 22.28
N TYR A 207 -2.63 18.73 20.98
CA TYR A 207 -1.66 18.34 19.95
C TYR A 207 -1.33 19.47 18.98
N ILE A 208 -1.76 20.71 19.26
CA ILE A 208 -1.41 21.89 18.49
C ILE A 208 -0.09 22.45 19.04
N ARG A 209 0.94 22.50 18.19
CA ARG A 209 2.28 23.03 18.50
C ARG A 209 2.55 24.35 17.80
N GLU A 210 2.05 24.50 16.59
CA GLU A 210 2.29 25.66 15.73
C GLU A 210 1.03 26.10 14.99
N GLU A 211 1.08 27.29 14.37
CA GLU A 211 -0.06 27.85 13.63
C GLU A 211 -0.55 26.91 12.51
N THR A 212 0.36 26.18 11.87
CA THR A 212 0.01 25.25 10.79
C THR A 212 -0.83 24.09 11.29
N ASP A 213 -0.70 23.66 12.55
CA ASP A 213 -1.50 22.57 13.12
C ASP A 213 -2.96 22.99 13.32
N VAL A 214 -3.20 24.26 13.66
CA VAL A 214 -4.57 24.83 13.70
C VAL A 214 -5.22 24.75 12.32
N VAL A 215 -4.49 25.15 11.28
CA VAL A 215 -4.99 25.08 9.90
C VAL A 215 -5.30 23.64 9.49
N LYS A 216 -4.41 22.69 9.79
CA LYS A 216 -4.62 21.27 9.51
C LYS A 216 -5.85 20.71 10.24
N LEU A 217 -6.00 21.05 11.53
CA LEU A 217 -7.15 20.63 12.34
C LEU A 217 -8.47 21.11 11.74
N ILE A 218 -8.54 22.39 11.33
CA ILE A 218 -9.75 22.97 10.74
C ILE A 218 -10.02 22.37 9.36
N THR A 219 -8.99 22.23 8.50
CA THR A 219 -9.16 21.59 7.19
C THR A 219 -9.69 20.17 7.33
N ASN A 220 -9.13 19.39 8.27
CA ASN A 220 -9.59 18.04 8.55
C ASN A 220 -11.03 18.02 9.10
N LEU A 221 -11.38 18.95 9.99
CA LEU A 221 -12.73 19.10 10.51
C LEU A 221 -13.73 19.39 9.38
N ILE A 222 -13.42 20.35 8.50
CA ILE A 222 -14.26 20.72 7.36
C ILE A 222 -14.43 19.52 6.41
N SER A 223 -13.32 18.87 6.02
CA SER A 223 -13.34 17.73 5.10
C SER A 223 -14.19 16.56 5.65
N ASN A 224 -14.05 16.24 6.93
CA ASN A 224 -14.78 15.11 7.54
C ASN A 224 -16.25 15.45 7.90
N THR A 225 -16.64 16.71 7.92
CA THR A 225 -18.02 17.14 8.20
C THR A 225 -18.79 17.56 6.94
N THR A 226 -18.12 17.61 5.79
CA THR A 226 -18.77 17.85 4.49
C THR A 226 -19.38 16.54 3.96
N PRO A 227 -20.68 16.49 3.61
CA PRO A 227 -21.32 15.28 3.11
C PRO A 227 -20.66 14.76 1.84
N LYS A 228 -20.30 13.46 1.82
CA LYS A 228 -19.72 12.82 0.64
C LYS A 228 -20.75 12.82 -0.50
N GLY A 229 -20.39 13.38 -1.65
CA GLY A 229 -21.27 13.49 -2.83
C GLY A 229 -22.13 14.75 -2.86
N ALA A 230 -21.95 15.69 -1.94
CA ALA A 230 -22.51 17.03 -2.08
C ALA A 230 -21.99 17.66 -3.37
N THR A 231 -22.88 18.34 -4.11
CA THR A 231 -22.46 19.15 -5.26
C THR A 231 -21.42 20.16 -4.76
N PRO A 232 -20.27 20.30 -5.44
CA PRO A 232 -19.27 21.27 -5.01
C PRO A 232 -19.94 22.64 -4.88
N SER A 233 -20.05 23.13 -3.65
CA SER A 233 -20.42 24.53 -3.42
C SER A 233 -19.31 25.42 -3.94
N ASP A 234 -19.64 26.69 -4.22
CA ASP A 234 -18.59 27.65 -4.56
C ASP A 234 -17.46 27.57 -3.53
N PRO A 235 -16.21 27.32 -3.96
CA PRO A 235 -15.06 27.23 -3.05
C PRO A 235 -14.85 28.46 -2.16
N PHE A 236 -15.49 29.56 -2.49
CA PHE A 236 -15.51 30.78 -1.67
C PHE A 236 -16.07 30.52 -0.27
N TRP A 237 -17.22 29.84 -0.17
CA TRP A 237 -17.91 29.63 1.12
C TRP A 237 -17.08 28.79 2.08
N GLU A 238 -16.51 27.71 1.58
CA GLU A 238 -15.66 26.83 2.39
C GLU A 238 -14.40 27.54 2.89
N LYS A 239 -13.76 28.34 2.01
CA LYS A 239 -12.59 29.13 2.39
C LYS A 239 -12.93 30.24 3.38
N ALA A 240 -14.06 30.90 3.21
CA ALA A 240 -14.50 31.99 4.09
C ALA A 240 -14.89 31.46 5.49
N GLU A 241 -15.60 30.34 5.54
CA GLU A 241 -15.89 29.61 6.77
C GLU A 241 -14.60 29.17 7.47
N GLY A 242 -13.64 28.62 6.68
CA GLY A 242 -12.33 28.23 7.20
C GLY A 242 -11.57 29.41 7.83
N LEU A 243 -11.61 30.61 7.25
CA LEU A 243 -11.00 31.79 7.85
C LEU A 243 -11.67 32.18 9.18
N PHE A 244 -12.98 32.10 9.24
CA PHE A 244 -13.73 32.39 10.48
C PHE A 244 -13.40 31.38 11.58
N LEU A 245 -13.42 30.10 11.27
CA LEU A 245 -13.03 29.05 12.21
C LEU A 245 -11.57 29.21 12.65
N GLN A 246 -10.65 29.53 11.74
CA GLN A 246 -9.25 29.82 12.10
C GLN A 246 -9.15 30.94 13.13
N ALA A 247 -9.92 32.03 12.99
CA ALA A 247 -9.91 33.11 13.95
C ALA A 247 -10.26 32.64 15.35
N ILE A 248 -11.32 31.82 15.47
CA ILE A 248 -11.79 31.28 16.76
C ILE A 248 -10.81 30.26 17.34
N PHE A 249 -10.30 29.32 16.53
CA PHE A 249 -9.37 28.30 16.98
C PHE A 249 -8.03 28.90 17.43
N TYR A 250 -7.49 29.90 16.69
CA TYR A 250 -6.31 30.64 17.13
C TYR A 250 -6.56 31.38 18.45
N TYR A 251 -7.73 32.00 18.62
CA TYR A 251 -8.09 32.64 19.88
C TYR A 251 -8.10 31.63 21.04
N VAL A 252 -8.74 30.47 20.85
CA VAL A 252 -8.79 29.42 21.87
C VAL A 252 -7.38 28.89 22.20
N TRP A 253 -6.56 28.67 21.17
CA TRP A 253 -5.23 28.11 21.38
C TRP A 253 -4.24 29.10 22.03
N LEU A 254 -4.27 30.37 21.63
CA LEU A 254 -3.29 31.36 22.09
C LEU A 254 -3.71 32.07 23.37
N GLU A 255 -4.99 32.48 23.48
CA GLU A 255 -5.47 33.40 24.50
C GLU A 255 -6.20 32.72 25.67
N VAL A 256 -6.66 31.48 25.47
CA VAL A 256 -7.39 30.75 26.51
C VAL A 256 -6.44 29.93 27.38
N GLN A 257 -6.72 29.86 28.70
CA GLN A 257 -5.94 29.01 29.62
C GLN A 257 -5.95 27.55 29.15
N PRO A 258 -4.83 26.81 29.28
CA PRO A 258 -4.70 25.44 28.78
C PRO A 258 -5.85 24.50 29.15
N ALA A 259 -6.32 24.55 30.40
CA ALA A 259 -7.41 23.70 30.87
C ALA A 259 -8.78 23.98 30.22
N LYS A 260 -8.93 25.09 29.52
CA LYS A 260 -10.15 25.49 28.81
C LYS A 260 -10.00 25.54 27.29
N ARG A 261 -8.88 25.09 26.77
CA ARG A 261 -8.64 24.96 25.32
C ARG A 261 -9.35 23.71 24.81
N ASN A 262 -10.62 23.84 24.48
CA ASN A 262 -11.45 22.73 24.02
C ASN A 262 -12.61 23.22 23.15
N PHE A 263 -13.38 22.29 22.60
CA PHE A 263 -14.51 22.60 21.73
C PHE A 263 -15.67 23.31 22.45
N GLU A 264 -15.84 23.13 23.76
CA GLU A 264 -16.83 23.89 24.50
C GLU A 264 -16.57 25.40 24.46
N THR A 265 -15.28 25.77 24.56
CA THR A 265 -14.87 27.19 24.43
C THR A 265 -15.04 27.68 22.99
N VAL A 266 -14.78 26.83 21.98
CA VAL A 266 -15.04 27.16 20.56
C VAL A 266 -16.52 27.48 20.36
N LEU A 267 -17.43 26.60 20.81
CA LEU A 267 -18.87 26.82 20.66
C LEU A 267 -19.37 28.08 21.41
N LYS A 268 -18.82 28.36 22.59
CA LYS A 268 -19.11 29.60 23.31
C LYS A 268 -18.72 30.82 22.48
N LEU A 269 -17.54 30.85 21.87
CA LEU A 269 -17.11 31.97 21.05
C LEU A 269 -17.94 32.10 19.77
N LEU A 270 -18.38 30.99 19.19
CA LEU A 270 -19.29 30.98 18.04
C LEU A 270 -20.64 31.64 18.42
N GLY A 271 -21.21 31.29 19.58
CA GLY A 271 -22.43 31.94 20.08
C GLY A 271 -22.23 33.44 20.39
N GLU A 272 -21.01 33.88 20.77
CA GLU A 272 -20.66 35.29 20.94
C GLU A 272 -20.61 36.08 19.62
N ALA A 273 -20.50 35.39 18.47
CA ALA A 273 -20.49 36.01 17.11
C ALA A 273 -21.89 36.39 16.63
N GLU A 274 -22.96 35.88 17.26
CA GLU A 274 -24.32 36.19 16.87
C GLU A 274 -24.65 37.67 17.13
N VAL A 275 -25.14 38.35 16.08
CA VAL A 275 -25.58 39.72 16.15
C VAL A 275 -27.03 39.76 16.60
N THR A 276 -27.28 40.18 17.84
CA THR A 276 -28.62 40.25 18.43
C THR A 276 -29.48 41.41 17.95
N GLU A 277 -28.86 42.50 17.46
CA GLU A 277 -29.55 43.67 16.94
C GLU A 277 -28.79 44.24 15.72
N GLN A 278 -29.53 44.71 14.68
CA GLN A 278 -28.93 45.34 13.51
C GLN A 278 -28.10 46.58 13.90
N GLY A 279 -26.82 46.58 13.45
CA GLY A 279 -25.90 47.69 13.65
C GLY A 279 -25.15 47.74 14.98
N LYS A 280 -25.34 46.74 15.87
CA LYS A 280 -24.51 46.55 17.08
C LYS A 280 -23.39 45.56 16.86
N ALA A 281 -22.21 45.85 17.43
CA ALA A 281 -21.10 44.91 17.46
C ALA A 281 -21.45 43.69 18.28
N SER A 282 -21.11 42.47 17.80
CA SER A 282 -21.26 41.23 18.56
C SER A 282 -20.29 41.20 19.76
N LYS A 283 -20.53 40.30 20.71
CA LYS A 283 -19.57 40.11 21.81
C LYS A 283 -18.19 39.65 21.30
N LEU A 284 -18.14 38.88 20.21
CA LEU A 284 -16.91 38.46 19.59
C LEU A 284 -16.15 39.63 18.93
N ASP A 285 -16.87 40.58 18.29
CA ASP A 285 -16.24 41.81 17.75
C ASP A 285 -15.52 42.60 18.83
N VAL A 286 -16.21 42.79 19.98
CA VAL A 286 -15.63 43.52 21.13
C VAL A 286 -14.40 42.77 21.66
N ARG A 287 -14.47 41.45 21.74
CA ARG A 287 -13.35 40.63 22.18
C ARG A 287 -12.14 40.68 21.26
N MET A 288 -12.37 40.58 19.94
CA MET A 288 -11.30 40.64 18.95
C MET A 288 -10.66 42.02 18.90
N LYS A 289 -11.46 43.07 19.04
CA LYS A 289 -10.96 44.44 19.13
C LYS A 289 -10.12 44.69 20.39
N PHE A 290 -10.57 44.18 21.52
CA PHE A 290 -9.79 44.25 22.77
C PHE A 290 -8.45 43.49 22.62
N LEU A 291 -8.45 42.31 21.97
CA LEU A 291 -7.22 41.57 21.68
C LEU A 291 -6.29 42.34 20.76
N GLU A 292 -6.82 43.01 19.72
CA GLU A 292 -6.05 43.84 18.81
C GLU A 292 -5.37 45.02 19.56
N GLU A 293 -6.07 45.64 20.50
CA GLU A 293 -5.57 46.76 21.28
C GLU A 293 -4.59 46.37 22.39
N SER A 294 -4.77 45.17 22.99
CA SER A 294 -3.97 44.72 24.13
C SER A 294 -2.77 43.83 23.77
N SER A 295 -2.81 43.15 22.61
CA SER A 295 -1.73 42.27 22.17
C SER A 295 -0.54 43.03 21.63
N PRO A 296 0.71 42.65 21.93
CA PRO A 296 1.91 43.19 21.30
C PRO A 296 1.94 43.01 19.77
N LEU A 297 1.22 42.04 19.24
CA LEU A 297 1.09 41.76 17.81
C LEU A 297 0.03 42.65 17.12
N GLY A 298 -0.87 43.26 17.88
CA GLY A 298 -1.94 44.09 17.37
C GLY A 298 -2.77 43.40 16.29
N ALA A 299 -2.99 44.08 15.17
CA ALA A 299 -3.69 43.55 14.00
C ALA A 299 -2.99 42.34 13.34
N ASN A 300 -1.73 42.07 13.67
CA ASN A 300 -0.98 40.88 13.16
C ASN A 300 -1.19 39.65 14.01
N HIS A 301 -1.87 39.73 15.14
CA HIS A 301 -2.22 38.57 15.92
C HIS A 301 -3.00 37.54 15.08
N PRO A 302 -2.63 36.24 15.05
CA PRO A 302 -3.23 35.26 14.14
C PRO A 302 -4.77 35.26 14.18
N ALA A 303 -5.37 35.27 15.36
CA ALA A 303 -6.82 35.31 15.52
C ALA A 303 -7.44 36.58 14.93
N VAL A 304 -6.89 37.76 15.27
CA VAL A 304 -7.36 39.06 14.80
C VAL A 304 -7.22 39.19 13.28
N LYS A 305 -6.08 38.76 12.75
CA LYS A 305 -5.77 38.81 11.30
C LYS A 305 -6.79 37.99 10.49
N GLN A 306 -7.13 36.77 10.90
CA GLN A 306 -8.11 35.96 10.19
C GLN A 306 -9.53 36.50 10.38
N TYR A 307 -9.86 36.95 11.60
CA TYR A 307 -11.13 37.59 11.88
C TYR A 307 -11.37 38.81 11.00
N ASN A 308 -10.42 39.75 10.96
CA ASN A 308 -10.51 40.97 10.15
C ASN A 308 -10.62 40.67 8.64
N LYS A 309 -9.98 39.58 8.14
CA LYS A 309 -10.15 39.15 6.76
C LYS A 309 -11.59 38.69 6.47
N CYS A 310 -12.18 37.91 7.38
CA CYS A 310 -13.55 37.44 7.25
C CYS A 310 -14.55 38.61 7.31
N MET A 311 -14.37 39.54 8.25
CA MET A 311 -15.29 40.66 8.51
C MET A 311 -15.24 41.77 7.45
N ARG A 312 -14.29 41.71 6.48
CA ARG A 312 -14.26 42.65 5.32
C ARG A 312 -15.35 42.36 4.29
N GLY A 313 -16.04 41.24 4.38
CA GLY A 313 -17.17 40.93 3.51
C GLY A 313 -18.40 41.79 3.77
N ALA A 314 -19.35 41.80 2.85
CA ALA A 314 -20.65 42.44 3.07
C ALA A 314 -21.36 41.80 4.28
N GLY A 315 -22.13 42.59 5.05
CA GLY A 315 -22.76 42.11 6.29
C GLY A 315 -23.59 40.86 6.14
N ASP A 316 -24.35 40.71 5.04
CA ASP A 316 -25.14 39.49 4.78
C ASP A 316 -24.25 38.30 4.43
N THR A 317 -23.13 38.49 3.78
CA THR A 317 -22.13 37.45 3.50
C THR A 317 -21.49 36.97 4.81
N VAL A 318 -21.08 37.89 5.68
CA VAL A 318 -20.50 37.56 7.00
C VAL A 318 -21.51 36.78 7.86
N ARG A 319 -22.77 37.22 7.87
CA ARG A 319 -23.84 36.51 8.57
C ARG A 319 -24.01 35.07 8.06
N SER A 320 -23.97 34.89 6.73
CA SER A 320 -24.08 33.55 6.12
C SER A 320 -22.89 32.66 6.50
N ILE A 321 -21.67 33.20 6.57
CA ILE A 321 -20.47 32.47 7.02
C ILE A 321 -20.61 32.03 8.48
N ILE A 322 -21.07 32.90 9.37
CA ILE A 322 -21.30 32.59 10.79
C ILE A 322 -22.36 31.50 10.94
N ILE A 323 -23.47 31.59 10.19
CA ILE A 323 -24.52 30.56 10.19
C ILE A 323 -23.96 29.21 9.68
N SER A 324 -23.15 29.23 8.62
CA SER A 324 -22.51 28.02 8.09
C SER A 324 -21.62 27.35 9.14
N ALA A 325 -20.75 28.13 9.80
CA ALA A 325 -19.88 27.64 10.88
C ALA A 325 -20.65 27.07 12.06
N ASN A 326 -21.72 27.76 12.52
CA ASN A 326 -22.61 27.27 13.58
C ASN A 326 -23.30 25.96 13.17
N SER A 327 -23.85 25.91 11.95
CA SER A 327 -24.50 24.69 11.44
C SER A 327 -23.53 23.50 11.33
N ARG A 328 -22.30 23.77 10.89
CA ARG A 328 -21.25 22.74 10.80
C ARG A 328 -20.87 22.18 12.16
N LEU A 329 -20.85 22.98 13.21
CA LEU A 329 -20.45 22.55 14.55
C LEU A 329 -21.63 22.19 15.47
N ALA A 330 -22.89 22.28 14.99
CA ALA A 330 -24.09 22.00 15.80
C ALA A 330 -24.11 20.60 16.42
N PHE A 331 -23.53 19.59 15.74
CA PHE A 331 -23.45 18.23 16.30
C PHE A 331 -22.51 18.13 17.52
N LEU A 332 -21.60 19.10 17.72
CA LEU A 332 -20.77 19.19 18.93
C LEU A 332 -21.55 19.65 20.17
N GLU A 333 -22.73 20.21 20.02
CA GLU A 333 -23.57 20.66 21.16
C GLU A 333 -24.07 19.50 22.03
N ASN A 334 -23.92 18.25 21.53
CA ASN A 334 -24.23 17.06 22.33
C ASN A 334 -23.27 16.97 23.53
N LYS A 335 -23.87 16.87 24.74
CA LYS A 335 -23.12 16.81 26.01
C LYS A 335 -22.09 15.67 26.08
N GLN A 336 -22.40 14.51 25.50
CA GLN A 336 -21.49 13.36 25.48
C GLN A 336 -20.29 13.64 24.59
N VAL A 337 -20.50 14.28 23.43
CA VAL A 337 -19.43 14.70 22.52
C VAL A 337 -18.55 15.77 23.16
N LEU A 338 -19.15 16.78 23.79
CA LEU A 338 -18.41 17.82 24.54
C LEU A 338 -17.55 17.22 25.64
N ARG A 339 -18.11 16.26 26.41
CA ARG A 339 -17.35 15.54 27.43
C ARG A 339 -16.17 14.82 26.82
N LEU A 340 -16.39 14.09 25.72
CA LEU A 340 -15.34 13.31 25.04
C LEU A 340 -14.20 14.22 24.55
N LEU A 341 -14.52 15.45 24.09
CA LEU A 341 -13.56 16.42 23.55
C LEU A 341 -13.10 17.46 24.58
N SER A 342 -13.41 17.29 25.88
CA SER A 342 -13.14 18.30 26.91
C SER A 342 -11.71 18.35 27.40
N LYS A 343 -11.06 17.21 27.56
CA LYS A 343 -9.68 17.03 28.06
C LYS A 343 -8.99 15.93 27.31
N ASP A 344 -7.67 15.82 27.43
CA ASP A 344 -6.92 14.72 26.83
C ASP A 344 -6.54 13.67 27.88
N GLU A 345 -6.91 12.43 27.61
CA GLU A 345 -6.55 11.25 28.40
C GLU A 345 -5.75 10.23 27.58
N LEU A 346 -5.57 10.47 26.27
CA LEU A 346 -4.95 9.52 25.37
C LEU A 346 -3.42 9.57 25.43
N ASN A 347 -2.83 10.77 25.49
CA ASN A 347 -1.37 10.97 25.35
C ASN A 347 -0.83 10.27 24.11
N LEU A 348 -1.16 10.77 22.91
CA LEU A 348 -0.86 10.10 21.64
C LEU A 348 0.63 9.81 21.43
N SER A 349 1.53 10.59 22.06
CA SER A 349 2.97 10.32 22.04
C SER A 349 3.33 8.97 22.66
N ASP A 350 2.62 8.57 23.74
CA ASP A 350 2.89 7.32 24.46
C ASP A 350 2.79 6.08 23.56
N ILE A 351 2.02 6.17 22.48
CA ILE A 351 1.85 5.07 21.52
C ILE A 351 3.19 4.69 20.89
N GLY A 352 4.01 5.68 20.56
CA GLY A 352 5.30 5.47 19.87
C GLY A 352 6.52 5.45 20.77
N ILE A 353 6.50 6.23 21.86
CA ILE A 353 7.66 6.42 22.74
C ILE A 353 7.53 5.75 24.12
N GLY A 354 6.41 5.08 24.37
CA GLY A 354 6.09 4.47 25.68
C GLY A 354 5.51 5.47 26.67
N VAL A 355 4.87 4.97 27.73
CA VAL A 355 4.19 5.80 28.73
C VAL A 355 5.18 6.73 29.41
N ASN A 356 4.91 8.03 29.32
CA ASN A 356 5.81 9.08 29.77
C ASN A 356 7.23 9.02 29.14
N GLY A 357 7.35 8.43 27.95
CA GLY A 357 8.62 8.33 27.23
C GLY A 357 9.56 7.25 27.75
N ASP A 358 9.07 6.20 28.42
CA ASP A 358 9.88 5.11 28.97
C ASP A 358 10.51 4.19 27.91
N GLY A 359 10.04 4.26 26.66
CA GLY A 359 10.50 3.43 25.53
C GLY A 359 10.12 1.95 25.63
N GLU A 360 9.37 1.54 26.64
CA GLU A 360 9.08 0.14 26.95
C GLU A 360 7.58 -0.18 27.02
N THR A 361 6.79 0.65 27.69
CA THR A 361 5.36 0.40 27.92
C THR A 361 4.55 0.65 26.65
N LYS A 362 3.95 -0.40 26.12
CA LYS A 362 3.14 -0.37 24.88
C LYS A 362 1.74 0.13 25.16
N THR A 363 1.20 0.84 24.19
CA THR A 363 -0.18 1.34 24.22
C THR A 363 -1.05 0.57 23.24
N ALA A 364 -2.23 0.17 23.70
CA ALA A 364 -3.30 -0.40 22.88
C ALA A 364 -4.46 0.60 22.82
N LEU A 365 -4.63 1.28 21.69
CA LEU A 365 -5.74 2.20 21.46
C LEU A 365 -6.82 1.51 20.64
N PHE A 366 -8.03 1.40 21.21
CA PHE A 366 -9.20 0.91 20.51
C PHE A 366 -10.11 2.06 20.11
N CYS A 367 -10.46 2.12 18.82
CA CYS A 367 -11.42 3.07 18.26
C CYS A 367 -12.71 2.31 17.95
N VAL A 368 -13.68 2.36 18.85
CA VAL A 368 -14.99 1.73 18.68
C VAL A 368 -15.89 2.67 17.90
N ILE A 369 -16.22 2.30 16.67
CA ILE A 369 -16.93 3.14 15.68
C ILE A 369 -18.20 2.40 15.25
N PRO A 370 -19.42 2.94 15.47
CA PRO A 370 -20.63 2.26 15.06
C PRO A 370 -20.75 2.17 13.53
N ASP A 371 -21.08 0.98 13.01
CA ASP A 371 -21.31 0.73 11.58
C ASP A 371 -22.51 1.49 11.03
N SER A 372 -23.54 1.67 11.88
CA SER A 372 -24.86 2.19 11.49
C SER A 372 -24.93 3.71 11.51
N ASP A 373 -24.09 4.39 12.29
CA ASP A 373 -24.10 5.84 12.45
C ASP A 373 -22.72 6.43 12.21
N LYS A 374 -22.61 7.24 11.17
CA LYS A 374 -21.35 7.91 10.77
C LYS A 374 -21.29 9.37 11.24
N SER A 375 -22.27 9.87 11.96
CA SER A 375 -22.39 11.28 12.34
C SER A 375 -21.17 11.80 13.11
N TYR A 376 -20.54 10.93 13.91
CA TYR A 376 -19.39 11.29 14.72
C TYR A 376 -18.05 10.77 14.18
N ASN A 377 -18.01 10.22 12.95
CA ASN A 377 -16.77 9.71 12.35
C ASN A 377 -15.70 10.79 12.15
N PHE A 378 -16.09 12.05 12.08
CA PHE A 378 -15.15 13.18 12.02
C PHE A 378 -14.20 13.22 13.23
N ILE A 379 -14.64 12.78 14.41
CA ILE A 379 -13.79 12.67 15.62
C ILE A 379 -12.65 11.69 15.35
N ILE A 380 -12.96 10.56 14.74
CA ILE A 380 -11.96 9.55 14.36
C ILE A 380 -11.04 10.09 13.27
N GLY A 381 -11.56 10.84 12.30
CA GLY A 381 -10.75 11.49 11.26
C GLY A 381 -9.73 12.47 11.85
N MET A 382 -10.15 13.31 12.79
CA MET A 382 -9.24 14.19 13.53
C MET A 382 -8.22 13.40 14.35
N LEU A 383 -8.66 12.38 15.07
CA LEU A 383 -7.82 11.52 15.89
C LEU A 383 -6.73 10.82 15.05
N TYR A 384 -7.10 10.14 13.98
CA TYR A 384 -6.12 9.46 13.12
C TYR A 384 -5.12 10.45 12.51
N THR A 385 -5.59 11.60 12.04
CA THR A 385 -4.71 12.65 11.52
C THR A 385 -3.68 13.08 12.56
N GLN A 386 -4.13 13.33 13.80
CA GLN A 386 -3.24 13.75 14.89
C GLN A 386 -2.35 12.62 15.39
N ILE A 387 -2.80 11.37 15.39
CA ILE A 387 -1.93 10.22 15.70
C ILE A 387 -0.76 10.16 14.70
N PHE A 388 -1.03 10.23 13.39
CA PHE A 388 0.05 10.23 12.40
C PHE A 388 0.99 11.42 12.58
N GLN A 389 0.44 12.62 12.76
CA GLN A 389 1.24 13.84 13.00
C GLN A 389 2.13 13.69 14.24
N GLU A 390 1.56 13.17 15.34
CA GLU A 390 2.30 12.96 16.59
C GLU A 390 3.40 11.92 16.44
N LEU A 391 3.09 10.75 15.89
CA LEU A 391 4.07 9.68 15.71
C LEU A 391 5.22 10.09 14.77
N TYR A 392 4.90 10.83 13.69
CA TYR A 392 5.93 11.36 12.77
C TYR A 392 6.78 12.41 13.46
N TYR A 393 6.16 13.32 14.22
CA TYR A 393 6.89 14.32 14.98
C TYR A 393 7.83 13.67 16.00
N GLN A 394 7.37 12.70 16.77
CA GLN A 394 8.20 11.98 17.73
C GLN A 394 9.35 11.24 17.04
N ALA A 395 9.08 10.54 15.94
CA ALA A 395 10.12 9.85 15.20
C ALA A 395 11.18 10.82 14.64
N ASP A 396 10.75 11.87 13.95
CA ASP A 396 11.64 12.73 13.17
C ASP A 396 12.44 13.71 14.05
N PHE A 397 11.84 14.24 15.12
CA PHE A 397 12.47 15.29 15.93
C PHE A 397 13.00 14.80 17.28
N ASN A 398 12.37 13.80 17.91
CA ASN A 398 12.72 13.37 19.26
C ASN A 398 13.47 12.03 19.32
N CYS A 399 13.28 11.16 18.32
CA CYS A 399 13.80 9.79 18.33
C CYS A 399 14.79 9.49 17.20
N GLY A 400 15.41 10.50 16.58
CA GLY A 400 16.43 10.31 15.55
C GLY A 400 15.94 9.63 14.27
N GLY A 401 14.70 9.90 13.87
CA GLY A 401 14.07 9.40 12.66
C GLY A 401 13.28 8.10 12.84
N ARG A 402 13.15 7.59 14.10
CA ARG A 402 12.56 6.28 14.35
C ARG A 402 12.00 6.15 15.76
N LEU A 403 10.78 5.62 15.86
CA LEU A 403 10.16 5.33 17.15
C LEU A 403 10.87 4.16 17.86
N PRO A 404 11.03 4.21 19.18
CA PRO A 404 11.55 3.11 19.98
C PRO A 404 10.59 1.90 20.02
N ILE A 405 9.28 2.14 19.94
CA ILE A 405 8.26 1.11 19.94
C ILE A 405 7.62 1.04 18.53
N HIS A 406 7.58 -0.16 17.95
CA HIS A 406 6.86 -0.37 16.68
C HIS A 406 5.36 -0.14 16.86
N VAL A 407 4.75 0.59 15.94
CA VAL A 407 3.32 0.92 15.98
C VAL A 407 2.59 0.27 14.80
N THR A 408 1.57 -0.53 15.10
CA THR A 408 0.75 -1.17 14.06
C THR A 408 -0.68 -0.61 14.06
N PHE A 409 -1.11 -0.07 12.93
CA PHE A 409 -2.51 0.28 12.69
C PHE A 409 -3.28 -0.96 12.21
N MET A 410 -4.30 -1.39 12.95
CA MET A 410 -5.21 -2.46 12.57
C MET A 410 -6.53 -1.85 12.13
N LEU A 411 -6.69 -1.65 10.83
CA LEU A 411 -7.81 -0.93 10.24
C LEU A 411 -8.88 -1.92 9.77
N ASP A 412 -9.64 -2.49 10.74
CA ASP A 412 -10.77 -3.36 10.41
C ASP A 412 -11.90 -2.51 9.80
N GLU A 413 -12.53 -3.03 8.76
CA GLU A 413 -13.50 -2.30 7.94
C GLU A 413 -12.99 -0.94 7.41
N PHE A 414 -11.80 -0.98 6.82
CA PHE A 414 -11.06 0.19 6.33
C PHE A 414 -11.90 1.23 5.58
N ALA A 415 -12.88 0.80 4.78
CA ALA A 415 -13.75 1.70 4.03
C ALA A 415 -14.64 2.60 4.90
N ASN A 416 -14.83 2.25 6.18
CA ASN A 416 -15.64 3.00 7.13
C ASN A 416 -14.80 3.94 8.01
N VAL A 417 -13.48 3.85 7.93
CA VAL A 417 -12.56 4.67 8.73
C VAL A 417 -12.35 6.01 8.03
N ALA A 418 -12.53 7.10 8.76
CA ALA A 418 -12.12 8.42 8.31
C ALA A 418 -10.60 8.56 8.49
N LEU A 419 -9.86 8.44 7.41
CA LEU A 419 -8.40 8.56 7.38
C LEU A 419 -7.96 9.93 6.87
N PRO A 420 -6.70 10.36 7.14
CA PRO A 420 -6.14 11.54 6.52
C PRO A 420 -6.20 11.48 4.99
N ASP A 421 -6.44 12.61 4.33
CA ASP A 421 -6.51 12.69 2.86
C ASP A 421 -5.19 12.24 2.19
N ASP A 422 -4.06 12.39 2.87
CA ASP A 422 -2.73 12.00 2.43
C ASP A 422 -2.31 10.58 2.88
N PHE A 423 -3.26 9.73 3.31
CA PHE A 423 -2.98 8.39 3.82
C PHE A 423 -2.12 7.53 2.87
N CYS A 424 -2.34 7.63 1.56
CA CYS A 424 -1.52 6.92 0.57
C CYS A 424 -0.04 7.33 0.64
N SER A 425 0.24 8.61 0.87
CA SER A 425 1.60 9.13 1.06
C SER A 425 2.19 8.66 2.39
N LEU A 426 1.41 8.72 3.47
CA LEU A 426 1.82 8.22 4.78
C LEU A 426 2.18 6.73 4.70
N LEU A 427 1.36 5.91 4.04
CA LEU A 427 1.59 4.47 3.88
C LEU A 427 2.95 4.15 3.24
N SER A 428 3.41 4.98 2.31
CA SER A 428 4.71 4.81 1.64
C SER A 428 5.92 5.17 2.52
N THR A 429 5.74 6.01 3.52
CA THR A 429 6.83 6.57 4.34
C THR A 429 6.90 6.03 5.78
N MET A 430 5.85 5.35 6.25
CA MET A 430 5.73 4.92 7.66
C MET A 430 6.76 3.85 8.08
N ARG A 431 7.25 3.02 7.15
CA ARG A 431 8.24 1.96 7.43
C ARG A 431 9.50 2.50 8.10
N SER A 432 10.05 3.64 7.63
CA SER A 432 11.28 4.21 8.18
C SER A 432 11.14 4.63 9.64
N ARG A 433 9.91 4.91 10.09
CA ARG A 433 9.55 5.39 11.42
C ARG A 433 9.05 4.32 12.37
N GLU A 434 9.20 3.03 12.02
CA GLU A 434 8.67 1.89 12.78
C GLU A 434 7.14 1.89 12.88
N ILE A 435 6.47 2.27 11.82
CA ILE A 435 5.02 2.23 11.72
C ILE A 435 4.62 1.26 10.61
N SER A 436 3.58 0.48 10.82
CA SER A 436 2.99 -0.41 9.82
C SER A 436 1.46 -0.39 9.87
N SER A 437 0.81 -0.85 8.80
CA SER A 437 -0.64 -0.87 8.71
C SER A 437 -1.15 -2.24 8.22
N ILE A 438 -2.15 -2.77 8.91
CA ILE A 438 -2.94 -3.92 8.47
C ILE A 438 -4.28 -3.38 7.98
N ILE A 439 -4.44 -3.38 6.67
CA ILE A 439 -5.61 -2.82 5.98
C ILE A 439 -6.56 -3.95 5.65
N ILE A 440 -7.78 -3.90 6.18
CA ILE A 440 -8.77 -4.97 6.02
C ILE A 440 -9.94 -4.46 5.20
N ILE A 441 -10.14 -5.08 4.04
CA ILE A 441 -11.21 -4.73 3.11
C ILE A 441 -12.08 -5.95 2.78
N GLN A 442 -13.28 -5.68 2.30
CA GLN A 442 -14.14 -6.73 1.79
C GLN A 442 -13.88 -7.01 0.30
N ASN A 443 -13.55 -6.00 -0.49
CA ASN A 443 -13.19 -6.08 -1.90
C ASN A 443 -12.43 -4.82 -2.35
N PHE A 444 -11.80 -4.85 -3.51
CA PHE A 444 -11.03 -3.72 -4.03
C PHE A 444 -11.89 -2.50 -4.41
N ALA A 445 -13.20 -2.67 -4.64
CA ALA A 445 -14.09 -1.54 -4.88
C ALA A 445 -14.14 -0.59 -3.66
N GLN A 446 -13.92 -1.12 -2.45
CA GLN A 446 -13.83 -0.31 -1.22
C GLN A 446 -12.61 0.62 -1.19
N LEU A 447 -11.54 0.31 -1.92
CA LEU A 447 -10.39 1.19 -2.11
C LEU A 447 -10.66 2.20 -3.23
N LYS A 448 -11.27 1.77 -4.32
CA LYS A 448 -11.53 2.61 -5.49
C LYS A 448 -12.49 3.76 -5.19
N ALA A 449 -13.47 3.56 -4.32
CA ALA A 449 -14.45 4.58 -3.99
C ALA A 449 -13.85 5.83 -3.31
N PRO A 450 -13.06 5.71 -2.22
CA PRO A 450 -12.45 6.87 -1.56
C PRO A 450 -11.19 7.40 -2.26
N PHE A 451 -10.37 6.53 -2.86
CA PHE A 451 -9.04 6.90 -3.39
C PHE A 451 -9.00 7.04 -4.92
N LYS A 452 -10.11 6.81 -5.62
CA LYS A 452 -10.25 7.00 -7.09
C LYS A 452 -8.98 6.56 -7.87
N ASP A 453 -8.22 7.54 -8.37
CA ASP A 453 -7.03 7.29 -9.21
C ASP A 453 -5.79 6.83 -8.42
N THR A 454 -5.78 7.00 -7.10
CA THR A 454 -4.63 6.64 -6.24
C THR A 454 -4.79 5.31 -5.49
N TRP A 455 -5.88 4.59 -5.70
CA TRP A 455 -6.19 3.36 -4.96
C TRP A 455 -5.12 2.27 -5.11
N GLU A 456 -4.45 2.18 -6.27
CA GLU A 456 -3.38 1.19 -6.53
C GLU A 456 -2.14 1.43 -5.67
N THR A 457 -1.96 2.63 -5.14
CA THR A 457 -0.89 2.97 -4.20
C THR A 457 -1.02 2.15 -2.91
N ILE A 458 -2.23 1.80 -2.49
CA ILE A 458 -2.45 1.03 -1.25
C ILE A 458 -1.93 -0.41 -1.39
N PRO A 459 -2.41 -1.25 -2.33
CA PRO A 459 -1.84 -2.57 -2.52
C PRO A 459 -0.38 -2.54 -2.94
N GLY A 460 0.06 -1.50 -3.69
CA GLY A 460 1.46 -1.30 -4.08
C GLY A 460 2.40 -1.03 -2.90
N ASN A 461 1.90 -0.51 -1.78
CA ASN A 461 2.65 -0.30 -0.54
C ASN A 461 2.39 -1.39 0.52
N CYS A 462 1.74 -2.49 0.17
CA CYS A 462 1.56 -3.64 1.04
C CYS A 462 2.35 -4.82 0.48
N ASP A 463 3.51 -5.13 1.08
CA ASP A 463 4.35 -6.26 0.64
C ASP A 463 3.68 -7.63 0.87
N THR A 464 2.59 -7.66 1.64
CA THR A 464 1.82 -8.87 1.93
C THR A 464 0.35 -8.66 1.58
N LEU A 465 -0.18 -9.55 0.74
CA LEU A 465 -1.61 -9.65 0.44
C LEU A 465 -2.15 -10.98 0.96
N ILE A 466 -3.16 -10.91 1.85
CA ILE A 466 -3.90 -12.08 2.32
C ILE A 466 -5.28 -12.06 1.65
N TYR A 467 -5.57 -13.10 0.89
CA TYR A 467 -6.86 -13.22 0.19
C TYR A 467 -7.66 -14.40 0.75
N LEU A 468 -8.80 -14.10 1.38
CA LEU A 468 -9.66 -15.08 2.05
C LEU A 468 -10.87 -15.49 1.19
N GLY A 469 -10.86 -15.15 -0.08
CA GLY A 469 -11.91 -15.52 -1.02
C GLY A 469 -13.13 -14.60 -0.98
N ARG A 470 -13.77 -14.44 -2.13
CA ARG A 470 -15.07 -13.78 -2.32
C ARG A 470 -15.55 -13.93 -3.77
N ASN A 471 -16.87 -13.66 -4.02
CA ASN A 471 -17.51 -13.76 -5.35
C ASN A 471 -17.49 -12.43 -6.14
N GLU A 472 -16.50 -11.55 -5.94
CA GLU A 472 -16.40 -10.29 -6.67
C GLU A 472 -15.36 -10.40 -7.79
N GLN A 473 -15.81 -10.27 -9.02
CA GLN A 473 -15.03 -10.58 -10.23
C GLN A 473 -13.77 -9.71 -10.39
N SER A 474 -13.84 -8.42 -10.06
CA SER A 474 -12.68 -7.53 -10.24
C SER A 474 -11.56 -7.86 -9.27
N THR A 475 -11.89 -8.28 -8.04
CA THR A 475 -10.93 -8.77 -7.06
C THR A 475 -10.31 -10.08 -7.48
N HIS A 476 -11.11 -11.05 -7.99
CA HIS A 476 -10.59 -12.31 -8.52
C HIS A 476 -9.58 -12.08 -9.65
N LYS A 477 -9.94 -11.20 -10.60
CA LYS A 477 -9.07 -10.87 -11.72
C LYS A 477 -7.74 -10.29 -11.24
N TYR A 478 -7.78 -9.33 -10.32
CA TYR A 478 -6.59 -8.71 -9.75
C TYR A 478 -5.68 -9.73 -9.05
N VAL A 479 -6.24 -10.57 -8.18
CA VAL A 479 -5.47 -11.61 -7.46
C VAL A 479 -4.90 -12.64 -8.43
N SER A 480 -5.68 -13.09 -9.42
CA SER A 480 -5.22 -14.03 -10.44
C SER A 480 -4.07 -13.47 -11.29
N GLU A 481 -4.11 -12.18 -11.63
CA GLU A 481 -3.04 -11.50 -12.36
C GLU A 481 -1.76 -11.39 -11.52
N LEU A 482 -1.89 -11.12 -10.21
CA LEU A 482 -0.74 -11.09 -9.28
C LEU A 482 -0.09 -12.47 -9.11
N LEU A 483 -0.88 -13.54 -9.02
CA LEU A 483 -0.37 -14.91 -8.90
C LEU A 483 0.41 -15.33 -10.15
N GLY A 484 0.05 -14.78 -11.31
CA GLY A 484 0.66 -15.11 -12.59
C GLY A 484 0.14 -16.42 -13.17
N LYS A 485 0.88 -16.96 -14.15
CA LYS A 485 0.53 -18.18 -14.87
C LYS A 485 1.57 -19.25 -14.64
N GLY A 486 1.11 -20.51 -14.56
CA GLY A 486 1.96 -21.68 -14.56
C GLY A 486 1.74 -22.49 -15.83
N THR A 487 2.78 -23.19 -16.31
CA THR A 487 2.68 -24.12 -17.43
C THR A 487 2.17 -25.46 -16.93
N ILE A 488 1.08 -25.96 -17.49
CA ILE A 488 0.53 -27.27 -17.20
C ILE A 488 0.44 -28.09 -18.47
N ASP A 489 0.99 -29.30 -18.46
CA ASP A 489 0.85 -30.27 -19.54
C ASP A 489 -0.55 -30.86 -19.51
N LYS A 490 -1.39 -30.49 -20.48
CA LYS A 490 -2.71 -31.11 -20.69
C LYS A 490 -2.59 -32.11 -21.84
N LYS A 491 -2.73 -33.38 -21.56
CA LYS A 491 -2.87 -34.42 -22.58
C LYS A 491 -4.32 -34.45 -23.05
N SER A 492 -4.60 -33.91 -24.25
CA SER A 492 -5.82 -34.23 -24.95
C SER A 492 -5.52 -35.28 -26.02
N SER A 493 -6.10 -36.47 -25.89
CA SER A 493 -6.02 -37.50 -26.93
C SER A 493 -7.29 -37.42 -27.79
N GLY A 494 -7.15 -36.96 -29.03
CA GLY A 494 -8.14 -37.11 -30.07
C GLY A 494 -7.81 -38.34 -30.93
N GLU A 495 -8.62 -39.39 -30.88
CA GLU A 495 -8.47 -40.54 -31.77
C GLU A 495 -9.48 -40.41 -32.91
N THR A 496 -9.00 -40.13 -34.11
CA THR A 496 -9.85 -40.16 -35.30
C THR A 496 -9.72 -41.56 -35.95
N LYS A 497 -10.77 -42.36 -35.86
CA LYS A 497 -10.83 -43.68 -36.53
C LYS A 497 -11.15 -43.45 -38.02
N GLY A 498 -10.13 -43.46 -38.87
CA GLY A 498 -10.22 -43.38 -40.31
C GLY A 498 -8.90 -43.86 -40.95
N ARG A 499 -8.93 -44.09 -42.26
CA ARG A 499 -7.77 -44.63 -43.01
C ARG A 499 -6.45 -43.81 -42.95
N GLN A 500 -6.46 -42.64 -42.33
CA GLN A 500 -5.26 -41.85 -41.95
C GLN A 500 -5.47 -41.35 -40.51
N GLY A 501 -4.87 -42.05 -39.54
CA GLY A 501 -4.89 -41.67 -38.15
C GLY A 501 -3.88 -40.53 -37.85
N SER A 502 -4.29 -39.45 -37.24
CA SER A 502 -3.40 -38.42 -36.73
C SER A 502 -3.54 -38.31 -35.21
N SER A 503 -2.40 -38.24 -34.51
CA SER A 503 -2.38 -37.92 -33.07
C SER A 503 -1.81 -36.51 -32.88
N SER A 504 -2.53 -35.64 -32.20
CA SER A 504 -2.04 -34.32 -31.81
C SER A 504 -1.84 -34.25 -30.30
N ARG A 505 -0.73 -33.69 -29.85
CA ARG A 505 -0.48 -33.29 -28.46
C ARG A 505 -0.57 -31.78 -28.38
N ASN A 506 -1.54 -31.28 -27.63
CA ASN A 506 -1.65 -29.84 -27.36
C ASN A 506 -1.24 -29.57 -25.92
N TYR A 507 -0.46 -28.51 -25.72
CA TYR A 507 -0.14 -27.95 -24.42
C TYR A 507 -1.01 -26.71 -24.20
N ASP A 508 -1.92 -26.77 -23.25
CA ASP A 508 -2.79 -25.64 -22.90
C ASP A 508 -2.30 -24.95 -21.64
N VAL A 509 -2.39 -23.62 -21.62
CA VAL A 509 -2.17 -22.81 -20.44
C VAL A 509 -3.44 -22.72 -19.65
N LEU A 510 -3.44 -23.18 -18.40
CA LEU A 510 -4.48 -22.84 -17.46
C LEU A 510 -4.02 -21.60 -16.67
N GLY A 511 -4.82 -20.54 -16.76
CA GLY A 511 -4.68 -19.38 -15.89
C GLY A 511 -4.98 -19.82 -14.44
N HIS A 512 -4.11 -19.50 -13.51
CA HIS A 512 -4.22 -19.86 -12.11
C HIS A 512 -4.82 -18.77 -11.30
N LEU A 513 -5.66 -19.15 -10.56
CA LEU A 513 -6.17 -19.76 -9.32
C LEU A 513 -6.93 -18.74 -8.57
#